data_fb59d630630a1c7c04130bde0eabe2d2
#
_entry.id   fb59d630630a1c7c04130bde0eabe2d2
#
_cell.length_a   1.000
_cell.length_b   1.000
_cell.length_c   1.000
_cell.angle_alpha   90.00
_cell.angle_beta   90.00
_cell.angle_gamma   90.00
#
_symmetry.space_group_name_H-M   'P 1'
#
loop_
_entity.id
_entity.type
_entity.pdbx_description
1 polymer ?
#
loop_
_entity_poly.entity_id
_entity_poly.type
_entity_poly.pdbx_seq_one_letter_code
_entity_poly.pdbx_strand_id
1 'polypeptide(L)'
;MAKTPMRVAVTGAAGQIGYSLLFRIANGDLLGKDQPVILQLLEIPDEKAQKALTGVMMELEDCAFPLLAGMTAHSDPMTAFKDIDVALLVGARPRGPGMERKDLLSANAQIFTAQGKALNAVAKKTVKVLVVGNPANTNAYIAMKSAPDIPAKNFTAMLRLDHNRALSQLASKLNKPVADIEKLVVWGNHSPTMYPDYRFATIDGKSVKDSINDAAWNKDVFIPTVGKRGAAIIEARGLSSAASAANAAIDHIHDWVLGTNGKWVTMGIPSKGEYDIPAEVIYGFPVVCENGEYKMIEGLEIDEFSRERMTHTLNELLEEQAGVKHLLS
;
A
#
# COMPACT_ATOMS: atom_id res chain seq x y z
N MET A 1 25.65 -20.39 0.09
CA MET A 1 24.90 -20.77 1.30
C MET A 1 23.45 -20.32 1.10
N ALA A 2 22.47 -21.13 1.52
CA ALA A 2 21.06 -20.73 1.47
C ALA A 2 20.85 -19.50 2.39
N LYS A 3 20.07 -18.52 1.94
CA LYS A 3 19.70 -17.34 2.75
C LYS A 3 18.84 -17.77 3.93
N THR A 4 18.97 -17.09 5.06
CA THR A 4 18.06 -17.26 6.20
C THR A 4 16.64 -16.86 5.78
N PRO A 5 15.60 -17.67 6.08
CA PRO A 5 14.23 -17.30 5.75
C PRO A 5 13.81 -15.98 6.41
N MET A 6 13.16 -15.11 5.64
CA MET A 6 12.51 -13.90 6.17
C MET A 6 11.07 -14.21 6.58
N ARG A 7 10.64 -13.62 7.69
CA ARG A 7 9.28 -13.80 8.23
C ARG A 7 8.36 -12.71 7.70
N VAL A 8 7.30 -13.13 7.03
CA VAL A 8 6.31 -12.22 6.43
C VAL A 8 4.95 -12.47 7.07
N ALA A 9 4.43 -11.46 7.76
CA ALA A 9 3.07 -11.50 8.29
C ALA A 9 2.08 -10.92 7.28
N VAL A 10 0.93 -11.57 7.15
CA VAL A 10 -0.20 -11.09 6.33
C VAL A 10 -1.47 -11.14 7.15
N THR A 11 -2.16 -10.02 7.33
CA THR A 11 -3.46 -9.95 7.99
C THR A 11 -4.60 -10.05 6.98
N GLY A 12 -5.74 -10.62 7.40
CA GLY A 12 -6.82 -10.91 6.45
C GLY A 12 -6.39 -11.93 5.39
N ALA A 13 -5.60 -12.90 5.82
CA ALA A 13 -4.90 -13.84 4.96
C ALA A 13 -5.83 -14.74 4.14
N ALA A 14 -7.03 -15.05 4.65
CA ALA A 14 -8.06 -15.82 3.94
C ALA A 14 -8.97 -14.96 3.06
N GLY A 15 -8.83 -13.63 3.09
CA GLY A 15 -9.56 -12.71 2.23
C GLY A 15 -9.08 -12.74 0.78
N GLN A 16 -9.83 -12.12 -0.14
CA GLN A 16 -9.52 -12.17 -1.58
C GLN A 16 -8.15 -11.56 -1.93
N ILE A 17 -7.77 -10.44 -1.29
CA ILE A 17 -6.45 -9.84 -1.49
C ILE A 17 -5.38 -10.75 -0.87
N GLY A 18 -5.58 -11.24 0.36
CA GLY A 18 -4.68 -12.17 1.03
C GLY A 18 -4.42 -13.41 0.18
N TYR A 19 -5.47 -14.08 -0.26
CA TYR A 19 -5.40 -15.23 -1.16
C TYR A 19 -4.58 -14.92 -2.44
N SER A 20 -4.82 -13.78 -3.08
CA SER A 20 -4.06 -13.39 -4.28
C SER A 20 -2.59 -13.04 -3.99
N LEU A 21 -2.25 -12.64 -2.76
CA LEU A 21 -0.90 -12.28 -2.33
C LEU A 21 -0.02 -13.50 -2.02
N LEU A 22 -0.57 -14.44 -1.24
CA LEU A 22 0.21 -15.47 -0.55
C LEU A 22 0.98 -16.35 -1.52
N PHE A 23 0.36 -16.80 -2.62
CA PHE A 23 0.99 -17.63 -3.65
C PHE A 23 2.14 -16.92 -4.35
N ARG A 24 2.01 -15.61 -4.57
CA ARG A 24 3.06 -14.79 -5.17
C ARG A 24 4.22 -14.53 -4.20
N ILE A 25 3.92 -14.33 -2.91
CA ILE A 25 4.96 -14.21 -1.87
C ILE A 25 5.76 -15.51 -1.80
N ALA A 26 5.06 -16.66 -1.72
CA ALA A 26 5.68 -17.98 -1.67
C ALA A 26 6.49 -18.32 -2.95
N ASN A 27 6.08 -17.79 -4.10
CA ASN A 27 6.80 -17.91 -5.36
C ASN A 27 8.03 -16.98 -5.50
N GLY A 28 8.29 -16.11 -4.49
CA GLY A 28 9.44 -15.20 -4.46
C GLY A 28 9.24 -13.88 -5.21
N ASP A 29 7.99 -13.49 -5.52
CA ASP A 29 7.74 -12.20 -6.19
C ASP A 29 7.93 -11.01 -5.25
N LEU A 30 7.80 -11.21 -3.93
CA LEU A 30 7.92 -10.14 -2.93
C LEU A 30 9.37 -9.78 -2.60
N LEU A 31 10.21 -10.78 -2.30
CA LEU A 31 11.56 -10.60 -1.72
C LEU A 31 12.68 -11.14 -2.60
N GLY A 32 12.35 -11.55 -3.82
CA GLY A 32 13.31 -12.12 -4.77
C GLY A 32 13.27 -13.64 -4.86
N LYS A 33 13.72 -14.14 -6.01
CA LYS A 33 13.62 -15.56 -6.38
C LYS A 33 14.61 -16.49 -5.67
N ASP A 34 15.43 -15.94 -4.79
CA ASP A 34 16.43 -16.66 -3.99
C ASP A 34 16.25 -16.44 -2.47
N GLN A 35 15.16 -15.75 -2.05
CA GLN A 35 14.87 -15.45 -0.65
C GLN A 35 13.77 -16.39 -0.12
N PRO A 36 14.12 -17.38 0.73
CA PRO A 36 13.12 -18.19 1.42
C PRO A 36 12.27 -17.34 2.37
N VAL A 37 11.00 -17.72 2.53
CA VAL A 37 10.04 -17.02 3.41
C VAL A 37 9.34 -17.96 4.37
N ILE A 38 9.02 -17.46 5.56
CA ILE A 38 8.10 -18.08 6.51
C ILE A 38 6.87 -17.17 6.56
N LEU A 39 5.70 -17.70 6.26
CA LEU A 39 4.44 -16.96 6.28
C LEU A 39 3.80 -17.08 7.67
N GLN A 40 3.47 -15.93 8.28
CA GLN A 40 2.72 -15.82 9.53
C GLN A 40 1.36 -15.20 9.21
N LEU A 41 0.32 -16.04 9.17
CA LEU A 41 -0.97 -15.72 8.58
C LEU A 41 -1.98 -15.38 9.67
N LEU A 42 -2.43 -14.13 9.72
CA LEU A 42 -3.38 -13.67 10.73
C LEU A 42 -4.79 -13.54 10.14
N GLU A 43 -5.74 -14.17 10.80
CA GLU A 43 -7.16 -14.02 10.52
C GLU A 43 -7.93 -13.76 11.82
N ILE A 44 -9.14 -13.22 11.74
CA ILE A 44 -9.98 -12.97 12.92
C ILE A 44 -10.27 -14.28 13.68
N PRO A 45 -10.50 -14.22 15.02
CA PRO A 45 -10.80 -15.39 15.85
C PRO A 45 -12.24 -15.88 15.65
N ASP A 46 -12.62 -16.09 14.40
CA ASP A 46 -13.90 -16.62 13.95
C ASP A 46 -13.67 -18.00 13.33
N GLU A 47 -14.48 -18.99 13.70
CA GLU A 47 -14.30 -20.38 13.27
C GLU A 47 -14.31 -20.52 11.73
N LYS A 48 -15.22 -19.82 11.06
CA LYS A 48 -15.35 -19.86 9.60
C LYS A 48 -14.10 -19.24 8.93
N ALA A 49 -13.62 -18.11 9.46
CA ALA A 49 -12.45 -17.44 8.94
C ALA A 49 -11.17 -18.29 9.14
N GLN A 50 -11.00 -18.90 10.31
CA GLN A 50 -9.87 -19.79 10.60
C GLN A 50 -9.91 -21.08 9.75
N LYS A 51 -11.11 -21.62 9.51
CA LYS A 51 -11.30 -22.77 8.59
C LYS A 51 -10.95 -22.40 7.15
N ALA A 52 -11.36 -21.22 6.69
CA ALA A 52 -10.98 -20.73 5.36
C ALA A 52 -9.46 -20.55 5.24
N LEU A 53 -8.79 -20.02 6.28
CA LEU A 53 -7.34 -19.91 6.32
C LEU A 53 -6.65 -21.28 6.23
N THR A 54 -7.19 -22.30 6.92
CA THR A 54 -6.68 -23.67 6.82
C THR A 54 -6.74 -24.17 5.38
N GLY A 55 -7.84 -23.91 4.66
CA GLY A 55 -7.96 -24.28 3.24
C GLY A 55 -6.92 -23.58 2.35
N VAL A 56 -6.68 -22.30 2.57
CA VAL A 56 -5.64 -21.54 1.85
C VAL A 56 -4.24 -22.12 2.12
N MET A 57 -3.96 -22.54 3.35
CA MET A 57 -2.68 -23.18 3.69
C MET A 57 -2.50 -24.52 2.99
N MET A 58 -3.56 -25.34 2.89
CA MET A 58 -3.53 -26.59 2.12
C MET A 58 -3.18 -26.34 0.64
N GLU A 59 -3.77 -25.33 0.02
CA GLU A 59 -3.45 -24.97 -1.38
C GLU A 59 -1.98 -24.47 -1.53
N LEU A 60 -1.46 -23.74 -0.55
CA LEU A 60 -0.04 -23.35 -0.53
C LEU A 60 0.89 -24.57 -0.41
N GLU A 61 0.51 -25.58 0.36
CA GLU A 61 1.23 -26.85 0.44
C GLU A 61 1.21 -27.60 -0.89
N ASP A 62 0.04 -27.68 -1.52
CA ASP A 62 -0.15 -28.34 -2.83
C ASP A 62 0.67 -27.68 -3.94
N CYS A 63 0.97 -26.38 -3.84
CA CYS A 63 1.83 -25.68 -4.80
C CYS A 63 3.32 -26.07 -4.69
N ALA A 64 3.76 -26.65 -3.59
CA ALA A 64 5.14 -27.09 -3.34
C ALA A 64 6.20 -26.03 -3.66
N PHE A 65 5.96 -24.77 -3.29
CA PHE A 65 6.88 -23.66 -3.56
C PHE A 65 8.25 -23.88 -2.90
N PRO A 66 9.36 -23.88 -3.65
CA PRO A 66 10.68 -24.16 -3.10
C PRO A 66 11.18 -23.09 -2.11
N LEU A 67 10.60 -21.87 -2.16
CA LEU A 67 10.96 -20.75 -1.26
C LEU A 67 10.08 -20.69 -0.02
N LEU A 68 9.00 -21.46 0.08
CA LEU A 68 8.16 -21.52 1.27
C LEU A 68 8.80 -22.41 2.33
N ALA A 69 9.55 -21.81 3.26
CA ALA A 69 10.27 -22.51 4.31
C ALA A 69 9.37 -22.88 5.50
N GLY A 70 8.18 -22.34 5.58
CA GLY A 70 7.18 -22.64 6.61
C GLY A 70 6.02 -21.68 6.58
N MET A 71 4.93 -22.03 7.26
CA MET A 71 3.76 -21.18 7.46
C MET A 71 3.05 -21.52 8.76
N THR A 72 2.43 -20.53 9.38
CA THR A 72 1.67 -20.67 10.63
C THR A 72 0.39 -19.84 10.56
N ALA A 73 -0.71 -20.39 11.10
CA ALA A 73 -1.98 -19.67 11.25
C ALA A 73 -2.07 -19.07 12.66
N HIS A 74 -2.63 -17.87 12.74
CA HIS A 74 -2.79 -17.11 13.96
C HIS A 74 -4.16 -16.42 14.01
N SER A 75 -4.67 -16.25 15.23
CA SER A 75 -5.85 -15.41 15.54
C SER A 75 -5.51 -14.22 16.45
N ASP A 76 -4.26 -14.15 16.90
CA ASP A 76 -3.75 -13.11 17.79
C ASP A 76 -2.54 -12.40 17.14
N PRO A 77 -2.59 -11.06 16.98
CA PRO A 77 -1.47 -10.29 16.45
C PRO A 77 -0.16 -10.45 17.21
N MET A 78 -0.20 -10.69 18.52
CA MET A 78 1.00 -10.90 19.35
C MET A 78 1.79 -12.14 18.92
N THR A 79 1.10 -13.19 18.50
CA THR A 79 1.75 -14.40 17.99
C THR A 79 2.11 -14.28 16.50
N ALA A 80 1.23 -13.64 15.71
CA ALA A 80 1.43 -13.47 14.28
C ALA A 80 2.61 -12.56 13.93
N PHE A 81 2.88 -11.53 14.74
CA PHE A 81 3.92 -10.54 14.46
C PHE A 81 5.26 -10.83 15.14
N LYS A 82 5.38 -11.98 15.81
CA LYS A 82 6.62 -12.33 16.49
C LYS A 82 7.78 -12.45 15.50
N ASP A 83 8.83 -11.65 15.72
CA ASP A 83 10.10 -11.67 14.99
C ASP A 83 9.97 -11.48 13.47
N ILE A 84 8.90 -10.82 12.98
CA ILE A 84 8.69 -10.59 11.55
C ILE A 84 9.64 -9.54 10.98
N ASP A 85 9.95 -9.71 9.70
CA ASP A 85 10.74 -8.78 8.87
C ASP A 85 9.86 -7.86 8.03
N VAL A 86 8.69 -8.36 7.60
CA VAL A 86 7.73 -7.63 6.77
C VAL A 86 6.31 -7.88 7.29
N ALA A 87 5.50 -6.85 7.36
CA ALA A 87 4.07 -6.91 7.66
C ALA A 87 3.25 -6.32 6.51
N LEU A 88 2.32 -7.12 5.99
CA LEU A 88 1.29 -6.69 5.03
C LEU A 88 -0.05 -6.64 5.78
N LEU A 89 -0.46 -5.43 6.20
CA LEU A 89 -1.68 -5.20 6.96
C LEU A 89 -2.85 -5.01 5.98
N VAL A 90 -3.41 -6.12 5.51
CA VAL A 90 -4.44 -6.19 4.48
C VAL A 90 -5.84 -6.20 5.10
N GLY A 91 -6.02 -6.91 6.21
CA GLY A 91 -7.29 -7.05 6.90
C GLY A 91 -7.77 -5.71 7.46
N ALA A 92 -8.95 -5.29 7.05
CA ALA A 92 -9.67 -4.13 7.57
C ALA A 92 -11.16 -4.42 7.55
N ARG A 93 -11.94 -3.70 8.39
CA ARG A 93 -13.38 -3.81 8.35
C ARG A 93 -13.91 -3.11 7.09
N PRO A 94 -14.63 -3.80 6.19
CA PRO A 94 -15.22 -3.18 5.02
C PRO A 94 -16.39 -2.29 5.43
N ARG A 95 -16.69 -1.27 4.60
CA ARG A 95 -17.88 -0.44 4.80
C ARG A 95 -19.14 -1.27 4.54
N GLY A 96 -19.97 -1.40 5.56
CA GLY A 96 -21.27 -2.05 5.46
C GLY A 96 -22.39 -1.10 5.00
N PRO A 97 -23.53 -1.63 4.55
CA PRO A 97 -24.71 -0.82 4.26
C PRO A 97 -25.14 0.01 5.49
N GLY A 98 -25.39 1.31 5.29
CA GLY A 98 -25.81 2.23 6.37
C GLY A 98 -24.71 2.66 7.35
N MET A 99 -23.49 2.19 7.20
CA MET A 99 -22.37 2.60 8.05
C MET A 99 -21.86 4.00 7.66
N GLU A 100 -21.81 4.91 8.63
CA GLU A 100 -21.20 6.23 8.44
C GLU A 100 -19.67 6.14 8.34
N ARG A 101 -19.04 7.14 7.71
CA ARG A 101 -17.57 7.19 7.57
C ARG A 101 -16.86 7.18 8.94
N LYS A 102 -17.38 7.90 9.92
CA LYS A 102 -16.83 7.95 11.28
C LYS A 102 -16.85 6.59 12.00
N ASP A 103 -17.91 5.80 11.80
CA ASP A 103 -18.03 4.48 12.42
C ASP A 103 -17.04 3.50 11.83
N LEU A 104 -16.83 3.57 10.50
CA LEU A 104 -15.80 2.79 9.81
C LEU A 104 -14.39 3.17 10.28
N LEU A 105 -14.11 4.47 10.40
CA LEU A 105 -12.83 4.98 10.93
C LEU A 105 -12.58 4.47 12.35
N SER A 106 -13.58 4.57 13.24
CA SER A 106 -13.46 4.13 14.63
C SER A 106 -13.22 2.61 14.73
N ALA A 107 -13.95 1.81 13.95
CA ALA A 107 -13.80 0.36 13.94
C ALA A 107 -12.42 -0.07 13.44
N ASN A 108 -11.93 0.56 12.37
CA ASN A 108 -10.58 0.29 11.85
C ASN A 108 -9.49 0.83 12.79
N ALA A 109 -9.72 1.97 13.43
CA ALA A 109 -8.77 2.50 14.42
C ALA A 109 -8.49 1.51 15.56
N GLN A 110 -9.49 0.81 16.05
CA GLN A 110 -9.30 -0.24 17.07
C GLN A 110 -8.42 -1.39 16.55
N ILE A 111 -8.67 -1.85 15.33
CA ILE A 111 -7.91 -2.93 14.69
C ILE A 111 -6.44 -2.51 14.53
N PHE A 112 -6.18 -1.35 13.94
CA PHE A 112 -4.82 -0.90 13.64
C PHE A 112 -4.06 -0.41 14.86
N THR A 113 -4.74 0.08 15.91
CA THR A 113 -4.14 0.33 17.22
C THR A 113 -3.64 -0.97 17.86
N ALA A 114 -4.47 -2.01 17.89
CA ALA A 114 -4.07 -3.31 18.43
C ALA A 114 -2.90 -3.92 17.64
N GLN A 115 -2.96 -3.87 16.31
CA GLN A 115 -1.88 -4.36 15.45
C GLN A 115 -0.59 -3.53 15.62
N GLY A 116 -0.68 -2.19 15.72
CA GLY A 116 0.47 -1.33 15.99
C GLY A 116 1.15 -1.65 17.33
N LYS A 117 0.36 -1.81 18.39
CA LYS A 117 0.87 -2.22 19.72
C LYS A 117 1.55 -3.58 19.67
N ALA A 118 0.96 -4.55 18.97
CA ALA A 118 1.56 -5.88 18.82
C ALA A 118 2.88 -5.81 18.01
N LEU A 119 2.91 -5.07 16.88
CA LEU A 119 4.16 -4.82 16.14
C LEU A 119 5.24 -4.23 17.06
N ASN A 120 4.87 -3.22 17.86
CA ASN A 120 5.80 -2.58 18.78
C ASN A 120 6.38 -3.54 19.80
N ALA A 121 5.57 -4.47 20.30
CA ALA A 121 5.94 -5.40 21.36
C ALA A 121 6.81 -6.58 20.85
N VAL A 122 6.50 -7.15 19.70
CA VAL A 122 7.04 -8.45 19.31
C VAL A 122 7.69 -8.51 17.92
N ALA A 123 7.52 -7.52 17.06
CA ALA A 123 8.19 -7.49 15.77
C ALA A 123 9.65 -7.00 15.88
N LYS A 124 10.46 -7.30 14.89
CA LYS A 124 11.79 -6.68 14.77
C LYS A 124 11.64 -5.16 14.63
N LYS A 125 12.52 -4.39 15.25
CA LYS A 125 12.48 -2.92 15.11
C LYS A 125 12.81 -2.41 13.69
N THR A 126 13.34 -3.29 12.85
CA THR A 126 13.60 -3.06 11.42
C THR A 126 12.46 -3.50 10.51
N VAL A 127 11.33 -3.98 11.07
CA VAL A 127 10.18 -4.45 10.31
C VAL A 127 9.70 -3.39 9.30
N LYS A 128 9.41 -3.81 8.09
CA LYS A 128 8.79 -2.98 7.06
C LYS A 128 7.30 -3.24 7.04
N VAL A 129 6.50 -2.20 7.24
CA VAL A 129 5.04 -2.30 7.35
C VAL A 129 4.38 -1.63 6.16
N LEU A 130 3.59 -2.38 5.41
CA LEU A 130 2.71 -1.88 4.36
C LEU A 130 1.26 -2.03 4.78
N VAL A 131 0.55 -0.93 4.87
CA VAL A 131 -0.89 -0.91 5.11
C VAL A 131 -1.64 -0.88 3.79
N VAL A 132 -2.48 -1.88 3.58
CA VAL A 132 -3.33 -2.07 2.39
C VAL A 132 -4.81 -1.85 2.74
N GLY A 133 -5.20 -2.22 3.95
CA GLY A 133 -6.59 -2.10 4.45
C GLY A 133 -7.04 -0.63 4.53
N ASN A 134 -8.21 -0.34 3.94
CA ASN A 134 -8.75 1.02 3.85
C ASN A 134 -9.42 1.51 5.15
N PRO A 135 -9.31 2.82 5.43
CA PRO A 135 -8.55 3.87 4.72
C PRO A 135 -7.04 3.75 4.97
N ALA A 136 -6.27 3.44 3.92
CA ALA A 136 -4.90 2.97 4.04
C ALA A 136 -3.96 3.99 4.72
N ASN A 137 -3.99 5.25 4.32
CA ASN A 137 -3.12 6.28 4.88
C ASN A 137 -3.41 6.52 6.37
N THR A 138 -4.68 6.62 6.74
CA THR A 138 -5.10 6.84 8.13
C THR A 138 -4.82 5.61 8.99
N ASN A 139 -5.03 4.41 8.48
CA ASN A 139 -4.70 3.18 9.18
C ASN A 139 -3.18 3.03 9.38
N ALA A 140 -2.36 3.44 8.41
CA ALA A 140 -0.91 3.48 8.56
C ALA A 140 -0.47 4.49 9.64
N TYR A 141 -1.10 5.67 9.69
CA TYR A 141 -0.88 6.65 10.74
C TYR A 141 -1.22 6.09 12.13
N ILE A 142 -2.35 5.41 12.28
CA ILE A 142 -2.77 4.78 13.53
C ILE A 142 -1.77 3.71 13.98
N ALA A 143 -1.38 2.81 13.09
CA ALA A 143 -0.40 1.77 13.38
C ALA A 143 0.96 2.35 13.78
N MET A 144 1.43 3.37 13.06
CA MET A 144 2.67 4.10 13.35
C MET A 144 2.63 4.74 14.74
N LYS A 145 1.56 5.48 15.07
CA LYS A 145 1.40 6.13 16.39
C LYS A 145 1.29 5.11 17.53
N SER A 146 0.80 3.93 17.26
CA SER A 146 0.66 2.84 18.25
C SER A 146 1.93 2.00 18.42
N ALA A 147 2.99 2.29 17.66
CA ALA A 147 4.27 1.58 17.69
C ALA A 147 5.47 2.53 17.83
N PRO A 148 5.60 3.24 18.97
CA PRO A 148 6.59 4.31 19.14
C PRO A 148 8.06 3.86 19.09
N ASP A 149 8.35 2.57 19.34
CA ASP A 149 9.72 2.04 19.31
C ASP A 149 10.15 1.56 17.91
N ILE A 150 9.25 1.56 16.93
CA ILE A 150 9.57 1.27 15.53
C ILE A 150 9.73 2.62 14.79
N PRO A 151 10.80 2.81 14.01
CA PRO A 151 10.98 4.05 13.26
C PRO A 151 9.76 4.38 12.38
N ALA A 152 9.27 5.62 12.44
CA ALA A 152 8.09 6.07 11.69
C ALA A 152 8.19 5.76 10.18
N LYS A 153 9.40 5.90 9.60
CA LYS A 153 9.68 5.60 8.20
C LYS A 153 9.40 4.14 7.80
N ASN A 154 9.27 3.23 8.76
CA ASN A 154 8.99 1.83 8.49
C ASN A 154 7.50 1.56 8.27
N PHE A 155 6.64 2.57 8.46
CA PHE A 155 5.20 2.49 8.20
C PHE A 155 4.86 3.17 6.89
N THR A 156 4.24 2.44 5.97
CA THR A 156 3.85 2.94 4.65
C THR A 156 2.40 2.57 4.32
N ALA A 157 1.77 3.37 3.47
CA ALA A 157 0.44 3.10 2.92
C ALA A 157 0.53 2.79 1.42
N MET A 158 -0.32 1.89 0.93
CA MET A 158 -0.30 1.45 -0.46
C MET A 158 -1.01 2.44 -1.39
N LEU A 159 -0.21 3.27 -2.09
CA LEU A 159 -0.66 4.06 -3.25
C LEU A 159 -0.15 3.47 -4.57
N ARG A 160 0.55 2.34 -4.52
CA ARG A 160 1.07 1.68 -5.72
C ARG A 160 -0.02 1.26 -6.70
N LEU A 161 -1.19 0.89 -6.20
CA LEU A 161 -2.34 0.56 -7.07
C LEU A 161 -2.78 1.78 -7.90
N ASP A 162 -2.81 2.96 -7.28
CA ASP A 162 -3.17 4.20 -7.95
C ASP A 162 -2.10 4.62 -8.96
N HIS A 163 -0.84 4.45 -8.61
CA HIS A 163 0.30 4.63 -9.49
C HIS A 163 0.20 3.72 -10.73
N ASN A 164 -0.04 2.42 -10.53
CA ASN A 164 -0.19 1.45 -11.63
C ASN A 164 -1.40 1.77 -12.52
N ARG A 165 -2.51 2.22 -11.94
CA ARG A 165 -3.69 2.70 -12.70
C ARG A 165 -3.35 3.90 -13.56
N ALA A 166 -2.63 4.87 -13.02
CA ALA A 166 -2.22 6.07 -13.74
C ALA A 166 -1.24 5.72 -14.88
N LEU A 167 -0.24 4.86 -14.63
CA LEU A 167 0.66 4.36 -15.68
C LEU A 167 -0.12 3.71 -16.82
N SER A 168 -1.08 2.84 -16.51
CA SER A 168 -1.91 2.15 -17.50
C SER A 168 -2.73 3.12 -18.36
N GLN A 169 -3.29 4.20 -17.78
CA GLN A 169 -4.01 5.23 -18.52
C GLN A 169 -3.11 6.01 -19.47
N LEU A 170 -1.90 6.38 -19.01
CA LEU A 170 -0.90 7.06 -19.86
C LEU A 170 -0.43 6.15 -21.00
N ALA A 171 -0.12 4.91 -20.70
CA ALA A 171 0.30 3.92 -21.70
C ALA A 171 -0.76 3.74 -22.80
N SER A 172 -2.04 3.65 -22.41
CA SER A 172 -3.17 3.56 -23.33
C SER A 172 -3.34 4.84 -24.18
N LYS A 173 -3.27 6.03 -23.56
CA LYS A 173 -3.38 7.32 -24.27
C LYS A 173 -2.29 7.51 -25.30
N LEU A 174 -1.07 7.08 -24.99
CA LEU A 174 0.11 7.26 -25.84
C LEU A 174 0.36 6.06 -26.78
N ASN A 175 -0.40 4.98 -26.64
CA ASN A 175 -0.15 3.70 -27.32
C ASN A 175 1.32 3.24 -27.16
N LYS A 176 1.79 3.22 -25.92
CA LYS A 176 3.15 2.85 -25.52
C LYS A 176 3.13 1.78 -24.43
N PRO A 177 4.18 0.95 -24.29
CA PRO A 177 4.32 0.04 -23.16
C PRO A 177 4.37 0.80 -21.82
N VAL A 178 3.75 0.21 -20.78
CA VAL A 178 3.79 0.76 -19.40
C VAL A 178 5.24 0.89 -18.90
N ALA A 179 6.11 -0.04 -19.28
CA ALA A 179 7.49 -0.08 -18.84
C ALA A 179 8.35 1.12 -19.33
N ASP A 180 7.91 1.79 -20.39
CA ASP A 180 8.62 2.93 -20.98
C ASP A 180 8.30 4.25 -20.27
N ILE A 181 7.26 4.27 -19.42
CA ILE A 181 6.84 5.46 -18.70
C ILE A 181 7.59 5.56 -17.37
N GLU A 182 8.29 6.67 -17.19
CA GLU A 182 9.07 6.96 -15.99
C GLU A 182 8.59 8.24 -15.31
N LYS A 183 8.97 8.44 -14.05
CA LYS A 183 8.78 9.68 -13.26
C LYS A 183 7.32 10.11 -13.08
N LEU A 184 6.40 9.15 -13.06
CA LEU A 184 5.02 9.42 -12.66
C LEU A 184 4.92 9.54 -11.13
N VAL A 185 4.01 10.38 -10.68
CA VAL A 185 3.70 10.60 -9.26
C VAL A 185 2.19 10.48 -9.01
N VAL A 186 1.81 9.97 -7.85
CA VAL A 186 0.44 10.11 -7.31
C VAL A 186 0.53 10.74 -5.92
N TRP A 187 0.02 11.96 -5.80
CA TRP A 187 0.04 12.71 -4.54
C TRP A 187 -1.17 12.38 -3.67
N GLY A 188 -0.96 12.36 -2.35
CA GLY A 188 -2.03 12.45 -1.38
C GLY A 188 -2.51 11.15 -0.76
N ASN A 189 -3.83 11.06 -0.60
CA ASN A 189 -4.55 9.97 0.04
C ASN A 189 -4.88 8.85 -0.95
N HIS A 190 -4.88 7.59 -0.49
CA HIS A 190 -5.46 6.49 -1.28
C HIS A 190 -7.01 6.58 -1.25
N SER A 191 -7.54 7.53 -1.99
CA SER A 191 -8.98 7.83 -2.11
C SER A 191 -9.28 8.47 -3.47
N PRO A 192 -10.56 8.75 -3.81
CA PRO A 192 -10.89 9.48 -5.05
C PRO A 192 -10.30 10.90 -5.13
N THR A 193 -9.80 11.46 -4.02
CA THR A 193 -9.17 12.78 -3.99
C THR A 193 -7.70 12.76 -4.39
N MET A 194 -7.06 11.58 -4.51
CA MET A 194 -5.68 11.45 -4.97
C MET A 194 -5.42 12.28 -6.24
N TYR A 195 -4.20 12.78 -6.37
CA TYR A 195 -3.81 13.53 -7.56
C TYR A 195 -2.73 12.78 -8.36
N PRO A 196 -3.10 12.07 -9.43
CA PRO A 196 -2.12 11.52 -10.37
C PRO A 196 -1.55 12.66 -11.24
N ASP A 197 -0.24 12.82 -11.18
CA ASP A 197 0.49 13.93 -11.78
C ASP A 197 1.54 13.41 -12.75
N TYR A 198 1.30 13.58 -14.05
CA TYR A 198 2.23 13.17 -15.09
C TYR A 198 3.11 14.30 -15.64
N ARG A 199 3.11 15.49 -15.00
CA ARG A 199 3.90 16.64 -15.46
C ARG A 199 5.40 16.34 -15.57
N PHE A 200 5.89 15.45 -14.69
CA PHE A 200 7.29 15.03 -14.67
C PHE A 200 7.55 13.75 -15.47
N ALA A 201 6.47 13.07 -15.88
CA ALA A 201 6.59 11.78 -16.54
C ALA A 201 7.30 11.91 -17.89
N THR A 202 8.14 10.92 -18.20
CA THR A 202 8.92 10.84 -19.44
C THR A 202 8.76 9.49 -20.12
N ILE A 203 8.89 9.50 -21.45
CA ILE A 203 9.07 8.30 -22.29
C ILE A 203 10.25 8.58 -23.23
N ASP A 204 11.22 7.68 -23.24
CA ASP A 204 12.47 7.86 -24.04
C ASP A 204 13.13 9.23 -23.77
N GLY A 205 13.06 9.71 -22.52
CA GLY A 205 13.59 11.02 -22.12
C GLY A 205 12.75 12.22 -22.57
N LYS A 206 11.62 12.02 -23.28
CA LYS A 206 10.71 13.08 -23.73
C LYS A 206 9.57 13.28 -22.75
N SER A 207 9.13 14.53 -22.57
CA SER A 207 8.01 14.88 -21.71
C SER A 207 6.71 14.21 -22.16
N VAL A 208 6.06 13.49 -21.25
CA VAL A 208 4.72 12.94 -21.47
C VAL A 208 3.68 14.06 -21.58
N LYS A 209 3.81 15.12 -20.76
CA LYS A 209 2.94 16.29 -20.78
C LYS A 209 2.92 16.94 -22.18
N ASP A 210 4.09 17.15 -22.76
CA ASP A 210 4.20 17.78 -24.08
C ASP A 210 3.74 16.83 -25.19
N SER A 211 3.95 15.54 -25.04
CA SER A 211 3.50 14.52 -25.99
C SER A 211 1.97 14.37 -26.01
N ILE A 212 1.30 14.50 -24.88
CA ILE A 212 -0.15 14.45 -24.76
C ILE A 212 -0.75 15.82 -25.20
N ASN A 213 -0.16 16.92 -24.73
CA ASN A 213 -0.56 18.30 -25.00
C ASN A 213 -2.09 18.53 -24.99
N ASP A 214 -2.77 17.97 -23.98
CA ASP A 214 -4.23 17.98 -23.85
C ASP A 214 -4.61 18.18 -22.37
N ALA A 215 -4.71 19.44 -21.96
CA ALA A 215 -5.04 19.82 -20.59
C ALA A 215 -6.48 19.41 -20.20
N ALA A 216 -7.41 19.42 -21.16
CA ALA A 216 -8.78 18.99 -20.92
C ALA A 216 -8.83 17.49 -20.64
N TRP A 217 -8.11 16.68 -21.40
CA TRP A 217 -8.00 15.24 -21.12
C TRP A 217 -7.43 14.97 -19.74
N ASN A 218 -6.39 15.70 -19.31
CA ASN A 218 -5.83 15.57 -17.97
C ASN A 218 -6.89 15.78 -16.88
N LYS A 219 -7.60 16.92 -16.97
CA LYS A 219 -8.56 17.37 -15.95
C LYS A 219 -9.85 16.55 -15.97
N ASP A 220 -10.38 16.30 -17.15
CA ASP A 220 -11.75 15.79 -17.29
C ASP A 220 -11.80 14.27 -17.52
N VAL A 221 -10.68 13.64 -17.91
CA VAL A 221 -10.60 12.20 -18.18
C VAL A 221 -9.59 11.50 -17.28
N PHE A 222 -8.31 11.88 -17.35
CA PHE A 222 -7.23 11.14 -16.67
C PHE A 222 -7.39 11.12 -15.16
N ILE A 223 -7.43 12.27 -14.51
CA ILE A 223 -7.55 12.38 -13.05
C ILE A 223 -8.83 11.69 -12.54
N PRO A 224 -10.03 11.95 -13.08
CA PRO A 224 -11.25 11.27 -12.63
C PRO A 224 -11.25 9.77 -12.90
N THR A 225 -10.69 9.31 -14.02
CA THR A 225 -10.62 7.87 -14.34
C THR A 225 -9.75 7.12 -13.33
N VAL A 226 -8.59 7.64 -13.00
CA VAL A 226 -7.70 7.04 -12.00
C VAL A 226 -8.38 7.05 -10.63
N GLY A 227 -8.91 8.18 -10.20
CA GLY A 227 -9.54 8.34 -8.89
C GLY A 227 -10.79 7.48 -8.67
N LYS A 228 -11.60 7.28 -9.72
CA LYS A 228 -12.85 6.51 -9.67
C LYS A 228 -12.71 5.05 -10.10
N ARG A 229 -11.50 4.59 -10.45
CA ARG A 229 -11.28 3.23 -10.98
C ARG A 229 -11.77 2.13 -10.04
N GLY A 230 -11.61 2.30 -8.73
CA GLY A 230 -12.10 1.34 -7.74
C GLY A 230 -13.62 1.16 -7.82
N ALA A 231 -14.38 2.25 -7.91
CA ALA A 231 -15.84 2.21 -8.04
C ALA A 231 -16.27 1.54 -9.36
N ALA A 232 -15.61 1.88 -10.47
CA ALA A 232 -15.88 1.26 -11.78
C ALA A 232 -15.64 -0.26 -11.79
N ILE A 233 -14.63 -0.74 -11.06
CA ILE A 233 -14.38 -2.19 -10.92
C ILE A 233 -15.50 -2.84 -10.10
N ILE A 234 -15.95 -2.22 -9.01
CA ILE A 234 -17.06 -2.74 -8.21
C ILE A 234 -18.34 -2.80 -9.05
N GLU A 235 -18.64 -1.77 -9.82
CA GLU A 235 -19.79 -1.75 -10.73
C GLU A 235 -19.73 -2.89 -11.74
N ALA A 236 -18.56 -3.12 -12.36
CA ALA A 236 -18.40 -4.15 -13.39
C ALA A 236 -18.32 -5.58 -12.84
N ARG A 237 -17.65 -5.78 -11.68
CA ARG A 237 -17.36 -7.11 -11.10
C ARG A 237 -18.31 -7.53 -9.98
N GLY A 238 -19.03 -6.61 -9.37
CA GLY A 238 -19.76 -6.83 -8.10
C GLY A 238 -18.84 -6.97 -6.87
N LEU A 239 -17.52 -6.89 -7.03
CA LEU A 239 -16.50 -7.06 -5.99
C LEU A 239 -15.39 -6.00 -6.17
N SER A 240 -14.77 -5.61 -5.06
CA SER A 240 -13.61 -4.72 -5.08
C SER A 240 -12.38 -5.36 -5.74
N SER A 241 -11.41 -4.51 -6.06
CA SER A 241 -10.10 -4.94 -6.59
C SER A 241 -9.43 -5.91 -5.62
N ALA A 242 -9.02 -7.07 -6.09
CA ALA A 242 -8.29 -8.06 -5.29
C ALA A 242 -6.92 -8.35 -5.91
N ALA A 243 -6.87 -8.95 -7.10
CA ALA A 243 -5.62 -9.33 -7.75
C ALA A 243 -4.73 -8.11 -8.07
N SER A 244 -5.30 -6.99 -8.54
CA SER A 244 -4.53 -5.77 -8.81
C SER A 244 -4.04 -5.08 -7.53
N ALA A 245 -4.80 -5.16 -6.44
CA ALA A 245 -4.35 -4.67 -5.13
C ALA A 245 -3.21 -5.55 -4.58
N ALA A 246 -3.33 -6.87 -4.70
CA ALA A 246 -2.26 -7.80 -4.35
C ALA A 246 -0.99 -7.55 -5.17
N ASN A 247 -1.12 -7.35 -6.50
CA ASN A 247 0.01 -7.01 -7.35
C ASN A 247 0.70 -5.72 -6.88
N ALA A 248 -0.07 -4.67 -6.62
CA ALA A 248 0.48 -3.40 -6.15
C ALA A 248 1.19 -3.51 -4.79
N ALA A 249 0.68 -4.34 -3.88
CA ALA A 249 1.33 -4.60 -2.60
C ALA A 249 2.65 -5.37 -2.77
N ILE A 250 2.70 -6.35 -3.68
CA ILE A 250 3.93 -7.04 -4.08
C ILE A 250 4.94 -6.03 -4.64
N ASP A 251 4.54 -5.23 -5.63
CA ASP A 251 5.41 -4.24 -6.28
C ASP A 251 5.97 -3.24 -5.26
N HIS A 252 5.14 -2.79 -4.30
CA HIS A 252 5.54 -1.83 -3.27
C HIS A 252 6.66 -2.39 -2.37
N ILE A 253 6.48 -3.56 -1.81
CA ILE A 253 7.49 -4.18 -0.92
C ILE A 253 8.71 -4.64 -1.72
N HIS A 254 8.51 -5.22 -2.91
CA HIS A 254 9.59 -5.62 -3.80
C HIS A 254 10.55 -4.46 -4.08
N ASP A 255 10.00 -3.33 -4.52
CA ASP A 255 10.78 -2.14 -4.82
C ASP A 255 11.43 -1.55 -3.56
N TRP A 256 10.74 -1.55 -2.43
CA TRP A 256 11.31 -1.07 -1.18
C TRP A 256 12.52 -1.91 -0.73
N VAL A 257 12.41 -3.24 -0.83
CA VAL A 257 13.45 -4.16 -0.33
C VAL A 257 14.59 -4.32 -1.34
N LEU A 258 14.28 -4.45 -2.63
CA LEU A 258 15.24 -4.80 -3.67
C LEU A 258 15.73 -3.60 -4.49
N GLY A 259 15.01 -2.48 -4.39
CA GLY A 259 15.37 -1.25 -5.10
C GLY A 259 14.56 -1.01 -6.37
N THR A 260 14.46 0.26 -6.76
CA THR A 260 13.74 0.72 -7.96
C THR A 260 14.65 0.93 -9.17
N ASN A 261 15.96 0.70 -9.03
CA ASN A 261 16.94 1.00 -10.07
C ASN A 261 16.84 2.45 -10.61
N GLY A 262 16.59 3.41 -9.70
CA GLY A 262 16.44 4.82 -10.02
C GLY A 262 15.07 5.22 -10.57
N LYS A 263 14.16 4.28 -10.81
CA LYS A 263 12.78 4.60 -11.23
C LYS A 263 11.97 5.18 -10.06
N TRP A 264 11.14 6.16 -10.37
CA TRP A 264 10.21 6.73 -9.39
C TRP A 264 9.01 5.82 -9.21
N VAL A 265 8.66 5.62 -7.95
CA VAL A 265 7.42 4.95 -7.56
C VAL A 265 6.70 5.82 -6.53
N THR A 266 5.41 5.61 -6.34
CA THR A 266 4.65 6.31 -5.31
C THR A 266 4.50 5.44 -4.08
N MET A 267 4.83 5.99 -2.91
CA MET A 267 4.60 5.38 -1.61
C MET A 267 3.88 6.37 -0.69
N GLY A 268 2.92 5.89 0.10
CA GLY A 268 2.36 6.64 1.22
C GLY A 268 3.35 6.58 2.38
N ILE A 269 4.00 7.68 2.69
CA ILE A 269 5.06 7.76 3.71
C ILE A 269 4.82 8.92 4.67
N PRO A 270 5.34 8.87 5.93
CA PRO A 270 5.22 9.98 6.85
C PRO A 270 5.99 11.20 6.34
N SER A 271 5.30 12.32 6.20
CA SER A 271 5.89 13.61 5.88
C SER A 271 6.76 14.12 7.02
N LYS A 272 7.78 14.93 6.68
CA LYS A 272 8.59 15.72 7.61
C LYS A 272 8.43 17.22 7.37
N GLY A 273 7.48 17.62 6.53
CA GLY A 273 7.23 19.00 6.12
C GLY A 273 7.48 19.26 4.64
N GLU A 274 7.92 18.25 3.87
CA GLU A 274 8.20 18.39 2.45
C GLU A 274 6.93 18.76 1.67
N TYR A 275 7.08 19.58 0.65
CA TYR A 275 5.99 20.08 -0.20
C TYR A 275 4.86 20.78 0.58
N ASP A 276 5.16 21.38 1.75
CA ASP A 276 4.21 21.99 2.67
C ASP A 276 3.16 21.02 3.24
N ILE A 277 3.45 19.73 3.24
CA ILE A 277 2.62 18.70 3.88
C ILE A 277 3.04 18.59 5.34
N PRO A 278 2.12 18.80 6.33
CA PRO A 278 2.47 18.74 7.74
C PRO A 278 3.18 17.46 8.14
N ALA A 279 4.09 17.57 9.12
CA ALA A 279 4.84 16.43 9.62
C ALA A 279 3.91 15.33 10.14
N GLU A 280 4.34 14.06 9.98
CA GLU A 280 3.64 12.85 10.40
C GLU A 280 2.35 12.51 9.61
N VAL A 281 1.90 13.34 8.68
CA VAL A 281 0.84 12.94 7.75
C VAL A 281 1.38 11.85 6.83
N ILE A 282 0.72 10.69 6.78
CA ILE A 282 1.03 9.65 5.80
C ILE A 282 0.45 10.09 4.46
N TYR A 283 1.31 10.51 3.55
CA TYR A 283 0.93 11.15 2.28
C TYR A 283 1.66 10.48 1.11
N GLY A 284 1.01 10.41 -0.04
CA GLY A 284 1.61 9.87 -1.26
C GLY A 284 2.69 10.79 -1.82
N PHE A 285 3.91 10.29 -1.92
CA PHE A 285 5.07 11.00 -2.46
C PHE A 285 5.81 10.16 -3.50
N PRO A 286 6.52 10.79 -4.45
CA PRO A 286 7.46 10.10 -5.32
C PRO A 286 8.70 9.69 -4.52
N VAL A 287 9.12 8.46 -4.68
CA VAL A 287 10.34 7.94 -4.05
C VAL A 287 11.17 7.12 -5.03
N VAL A 288 12.43 6.97 -4.72
CA VAL A 288 13.32 5.92 -5.23
C VAL A 288 13.71 5.03 -4.06
N CYS A 289 13.93 3.75 -4.32
CA CYS A 289 14.33 2.79 -3.30
C CYS A 289 15.68 2.18 -3.65
N GLU A 290 16.54 2.05 -2.64
CA GLU A 290 17.85 1.44 -2.74
C GLU A 290 18.27 0.87 -1.38
N ASN A 291 18.91 -0.30 -1.38
CA ASN A 291 19.45 -0.95 -0.16
C ASN A 291 18.41 -1.13 0.97
N GLY A 292 17.16 -1.40 0.63
CA GLY A 292 16.08 -1.57 1.59
C GLY A 292 15.55 -0.28 2.21
N GLU A 293 15.94 0.87 1.70
CA GLU A 293 15.48 2.20 2.14
C GLU A 293 14.81 2.94 0.98
N TYR A 294 13.86 3.81 1.30
CA TYR A 294 13.31 4.75 0.32
C TYR A 294 13.86 6.17 0.55
N LYS A 295 13.98 6.91 -0.52
CA LYS A 295 14.33 8.32 -0.51
C LYS A 295 13.28 9.10 -1.31
N MET A 296 12.68 10.11 -0.70
CA MET A 296 11.74 11.01 -1.36
C MET A 296 12.46 11.81 -2.47
N ILE A 297 11.77 12.02 -3.58
CA ILE A 297 12.19 12.97 -4.61
C ILE A 297 11.74 14.34 -4.14
N GLU A 298 12.68 15.22 -3.93
CA GLU A 298 12.47 16.59 -3.44
C GLU A 298 12.67 17.62 -4.56
N GLY A 299 12.20 18.85 -4.33
CA GLY A 299 12.46 19.99 -5.20
C GLY A 299 11.68 20.01 -6.50
N LEU A 300 10.60 19.22 -6.61
CA LEU A 300 9.71 19.28 -7.77
C LEU A 300 8.90 20.58 -7.73
N GLU A 301 8.82 21.26 -8.86
CA GLU A 301 8.01 22.47 -8.99
C GLU A 301 6.52 22.15 -8.95
N ILE A 302 5.79 22.80 -8.04
CA ILE A 302 4.35 22.61 -7.86
C ILE A 302 3.64 23.87 -8.36
N ASP A 303 2.97 23.76 -9.50
CA ASP A 303 2.14 24.83 -10.05
C ASP A 303 0.83 25.02 -9.26
N GLU A 304 0.10 26.09 -9.51
CA GLU A 304 -1.12 26.44 -8.79
C GLU A 304 -2.19 25.34 -8.86
N PHE A 305 -2.43 24.78 -10.06
CA PHE A 305 -3.38 23.69 -10.23
C PHE A 305 -3.02 22.46 -9.40
N SER A 306 -1.75 22.08 -9.40
CA SER A 306 -1.27 20.94 -8.61
C SER A 306 -1.35 21.22 -7.12
N ARG A 307 -1.03 22.45 -6.69
CA ARG A 307 -1.16 22.86 -5.29
C ARG A 307 -2.60 22.75 -4.80
N GLU A 308 -3.57 23.19 -5.60
CA GLU A 308 -4.99 23.06 -5.28
C GLU A 308 -5.38 21.57 -5.07
N ARG A 309 -4.96 20.69 -5.98
CA ARG A 309 -5.22 19.25 -5.91
C ARG A 309 -4.55 18.59 -4.72
N MET A 310 -3.29 18.93 -4.46
CA MET A 310 -2.53 18.42 -3.30
C MET A 310 -3.17 18.89 -1.99
N THR A 311 -3.62 20.13 -1.91
CA THR A 311 -4.31 20.66 -0.72
C THR A 311 -5.66 19.99 -0.50
N HIS A 312 -6.41 19.72 -1.56
CA HIS A 312 -7.70 19.04 -1.47
C HIS A 312 -7.56 17.64 -0.85
N THR A 313 -6.63 16.83 -1.33
CA THR A 313 -6.39 15.49 -0.78
C THR A 313 -5.74 15.52 0.61
N LEU A 314 -4.93 16.54 0.92
CA LEU A 314 -4.38 16.76 2.25
C LEU A 314 -5.48 17.05 3.28
N ASN A 315 -6.42 17.92 2.94
CA ASN A 315 -7.52 18.28 3.85
C ASN A 315 -8.35 17.05 4.23
N GLU A 316 -8.60 16.13 3.29
CA GLU A 316 -9.26 14.86 3.60
C GLU A 316 -8.48 14.05 4.64
N LEU A 317 -7.15 13.95 4.49
CA LEU A 317 -6.29 13.25 5.46
C LEU A 317 -6.29 13.90 6.84
N LEU A 318 -6.25 15.24 6.89
CA LEU A 318 -6.30 15.96 8.15
C LEU A 318 -7.63 15.77 8.88
N GLU A 319 -8.74 15.75 8.15
CA GLU A 319 -10.06 15.42 8.70
C GLU A 319 -10.12 13.98 9.23
N GLU A 320 -9.58 13.01 8.49
CA GLU A 320 -9.51 11.61 8.94
C GLU A 320 -8.64 11.47 10.20
N GLN A 321 -7.47 12.11 10.25
CA GLN A 321 -6.60 12.10 11.42
C GLN A 321 -7.29 12.75 12.65
N ALA A 322 -7.97 13.88 12.46
CA ALA A 322 -8.73 14.53 13.53
C ALA A 322 -9.82 13.60 14.08
N GLY A 323 -10.48 12.85 13.20
CA GLY A 323 -11.53 11.88 13.56
C GLY A 323 -11.04 10.72 14.43
N VAL A 324 -9.75 10.36 14.36
CA VAL A 324 -9.18 9.22 15.11
C VAL A 324 -8.23 9.62 16.24
N LYS A 325 -7.84 10.88 16.32
CA LYS A 325 -6.83 11.35 17.28
C LYS A 325 -7.17 10.98 18.73
N HIS A 326 -8.44 11.06 19.11
CA HIS A 326 -8.91 10.73 20.46
C HIS A 326 -8.80 9.23 20.81
N LEU A 327 -8.56 8.36 19.81
CA LEU A 327 -8.39 6.91 19.98
C LEU A 327 -6.90 6.52 20.13
N LEU A 328 -5.99 7.47 19.97
CA LEU A 328 -4.54 7.26 19.99
C LEU A 328 -3.85 7.69 21.28
N SER A 329 -4.64 8.18 22.26
CA SER A 329 -4.19 8.62 23.58
C SER A 329 -4.05 7.47 24.57
#